data_6274311b4c57dddf92e553f377313b78
#
_entry.id   6274311b4c57dddf92e553f377313b78
#
_cell.length_a   1.000
_cell.length_b   1.000
_cell.length_c   1.000
_cell.angle_alpha   90.00
_cell.angle_beta   90.00
_cell.angle_gamma   90.00
#
_symmetry.space_group_name_H-M   'P 1'
#
loop_
_entity.id
_entity.type
_entity.pdbx_description
1 polymer ?
#
loop_
_entity_poly.entity_id
_entity_poly.type
_entity_poly.pdbx_seq_one_letter_code
_entity_poly.pdbx_strand_id
1 'polypeptide(L)'
;MIEIQGHFRKISGRFFRSVLLDRVDHVLEPPIATHAGRYHRHGEPTLYTSATFEWAVMAIAGYMRQDGRPRVVVPLHVGEALVLDQHDENACSQLGIDRELSNESWQTALSEGREPPSWHNADIARRAGADGIIDRSRLIPGGWHLNLFRWNRLAGPTVDVCGPPVPIELSSMDPFGVFDHKRMPR
;
A
#
# COMPACT_ATOMS: atom_id res chain seq x y z
N MET A 1 -17.30 -16.61 20.63
CA MET A 1 -16.75 -15.38 20.01
C MET A 1 -15.26 -15.39 20.29
N ILE A 2 -14.41 -15.59 19.28
CA ILE A 2 -12.96 -15.52 19.43
C ILE A 2 -12.65 -14.02 19.55
N GLU A 3 -11.93 -13.62 20.60
CA GLU A 3 -11.44 -12.25 20.75
C GLU A 3 -10.40 -11.97 19.66
N ILE A 4 -10.86 -11.47 18.53
CA ILE A 4 -10.02 -11.21 17.32
C ILE A 4 -9.17 -9.93 17.52
N GLN A 5 -9.47 -9.11 18.53
CA GLN A 5 -8.76 -7.82 18.73
C GLN A 5 -7.28 -7.97 19.11
N GLY A 6 -6.83 -9.10 19.65
CA GLY A 6 -5.42 -9.32 20.03
C GLY A 6 -4.45 -9.53 18.85
N HIS A 7 -4.96 -9.69 17.62
CA HIS A 7 -4.13 -10.00 16.44
C HIS A 7 -3.86 -8.79 15.55
N PHE A 8 -4.43 -7.63 15.88
CA PHE A 8 -4.30 -6.43 15.09
C PHE A 8 -3.42 -5.40 15.79
N ARG A 9 -2.59 -4.76 15.00
CA ARG A 9 -1.81 -3.60 15.42
C ARG A 9 -2.62 -2.34 15.18
N LYS A 10 -2.68 -1.45 16.17
CA LYS A 10 -3.14 -0.08 15.99
C LYS A 10 -2.06 0.74 15.31
N ILE A 11 -2.43 1.46 14.26
CA ILE A 11 -1.55 2.35 13.53
C ILE A 11 -2.27 3.65 13.20
N SER A 12 -1.56 4.77 13.28
CA SER A 12 -2.03 6.07 12.86
C SER A 12 -0.84 6.95 12.48
N GLY A 13 -1.08 8.06 11.78
CA GLY A 13 -0.06 9.04 11.49
C GLY A 13 0.05 9.39 10.01
N ARG A 14 1.22 9.92 9.62
CA ARG A 14 1.47 10.36 8.25
C ARG A 14 1.95 9.18 7.39
N PHE A 15 1.32 9.07 6.23
CA PHE A 15 1.65 8.12 5.16
C PHE A 15 1.73 8.85 3.83
N PHE A 16 2.23 8.16 2.81
CA PHE A 16 2.47 8.74 1.50
C PHE A 16 1.89 7.85 0.42
N ARG A 17 1.12 8.45 -0.49
CA ARG A 17 0.56 7.75 -1.64
C ARG A 17 1.05 8.36 -2.94
N SER A 18 1.61 7.53 -3.82
CA SER A 18 1.90 7.94 -5.19
C SER A 18 0.68 7.70 -6.08
N VAL A 19 0.35 8.72 -6.87
CA VAL A 19 -0.71 8.66 -7.88
C VAL A 19 -0.25 9.31 -9.18
N LEU A 20 -0.92 9.02 -10.29
CA LEU A 20 -0.75 9.77 -11.53
C LEU A 20 -1.15 11.23 -11.31
N LEU A 21 -0.46 12.16 -11.97
CA LEU A 21 -0.73 13.60 -11.82
C LEU A 21 -2.17 13.95 -12.17
N ASP A 22 -2.74 13.32 -13.20
CA ASP A 22 -4.14 13.51 -13.62
C ASP A 22 -5.17 12.86 -12.67
N ARG A 23 -4.71 12.17 -11.63
CA ARG A 23 -5.54 11.53 -10.61
C ARG A 23 -5.35 12.11 -9.20
N VAL A 24 -4.65 13.24 -9.07
CA VAL A 24 -4.32 13.83 -7.77
C VAL A 24 -5.59 14.19 -6.97
N ASP A 25 -6.61 14.74 -7.61
CA ASP A 25 -7.87 15.10 -6.96
C ASP A 25 -8.71 13.89 -6.51
N HIS A 26 -8.34 12.69 -7.00
CA HIS A 26 -8.97 11.41 -6.69
C HIS A 26 -8.09 10.53 -5.79
N VAL A 27 -7.12 11.14 -5.08
CA VAL A 27 -6.12 10.40 -4.30
C VAL A 27 -6.72 9.52 -3.19
N LEU A 28 -7.89 9.85 -2.68
CA LEU A 28 -8.59 9.06 -1.65
C LEU A 28 -9.63 8.08 -2.23
N GLU A 29 -9.83 8.08 -3.53
CA GLU A 29 -10.72 7.11 -4.16
C GLU A 29 -10.13 5.71 -4.23
N PRO A 30 -10.97 4.67 -4.22
CA PRO A 30 -10.55 3.30 -4.52
C PRO A 30 -9.89 3.20 -5.90
N PRO A 31 -9.14 2.14 -6.18
CA PRO A 31 -8.67 1.85 -7.53
C PRO A 31 -9.84 1.78 -8.50
N ILE A 32 -9.58 2.12 -9.77
CA ILE A 32 -10.57 2.00 -10.83
C ILE A 32 -11.05 0.55 -10.89
N ALA A 33 -12.36 0.34 -10.97
CA ALA A 33 -13.00 -0.98 -10.86
C ALA A 33 -12.49 -2.03 -11.86
N THR A 34 -11.89 -1.58 -12.97
CA THR A 34 -11.29 -2.45 -14.00
C THR A 34 -9.85 -2.87 -13.69
N HIS A 35 -9.27 -2.42 -12.58
CA HIS A 35 -7.91 -2.75 -12.20
C HIS A 35 -7.92 -3.68 -10.98
N ALA A 36 -7.06 -4.67 -11.02
CA ALA A 36 -6.70 -5.50 -9.88
C ALA A 36 -5.29 -5.14 -9.40
N GLY A 37 -4.95 -5.50 -8.18
CA GLY A 37 -3.64 -5.26 -7.61
C GLY A 37 -3.24 -6.33 -6.62
N ARG A 38 -2.14 -6.11 -5.91
CA ARG A 38 -1.59 -7.10 -4.97
C ARG A 38 -2.60 -7.59 -3.94
N TYR A 39 -3.45 -6.71 -3.39
CA TYR A 39 -4.36 -7.02 -2.30
C TYR A 39 -5.83 -6.73 -2.63
N HIS A 40 -6.17 -6.61 -3.91
CA HIS A 40 -7.55 -6.37 -4.33
C HIS A 40 -7.87 -6.98 -5.69
N ARG A 41 -9.07 -7.51 -5.82
CA ARG A 41 -9.69 -7.90 -7.08
C ARG A 41 -10.34 -6.69 -7.75
N HIS A 42 -10.77 -6.84 -8.97
CA HIS A 42 -11.57 -5.84 -9.66
C HIS A 42 -12.76 -5.38 -8.79
N GLY A 43 -12.89 -4.07 -8.58
CA GLY A 43 -13.98 -3.49 -7.79
C GLY A 43 -13.79 -3.52 -6.28
N GLU A 44 -12.76 -4.19 -5.75
CA GLU A 44 -12.46 -4.18 -4.32
C GLU A 44 -11.69 -2.91 -3.92
N PRO A 45 -12.10 -2.22 -2.85
CA PRO A 45 -11.37 -1.04 -2.38
C PRO A 45 -10.05 -1.44 -1.74
N THR A 46 -8.97 -0.74 -2.12
CA THR A 46 -7.69 -0.80 -1.41
C THR A 46 -6.93 0.50 -1.61
N LEU A 47 -6.53 1.13 -0.50
CA LEU A 47 -5.70 2.33 -0.50
C LEU A 47 -4.25 1.94 -0.19
N TYR A 48 -3.40 1.97 -1.21
CA TYR A 48 -1.98 1.68 -1.09
C TYR A 48 -1.22 2.91 -0.61
N THR A 49 -0.47 2.77 0.48
CA THR A 49 0.35 3.84 1.05
C THR A 49 1.71 3.31 1.52
N SER A 50 2.66 4.21 1.68
CA SER A 50 4.00 3.93 2.20
C SER A 50 4.27 4.75 3.45
N ALA A 51 5.12 4.25 4.34
CA ALA A 51 5.45 4.94 5.59
C ALA A 51 6.33 6.18 5.37
N THR A 52 7.08 6.24 4.26
CA THR A 52 7.91 7.40 3.91
C THR A 52 7.69 7.84 2.46
N PHE A 53 8.05 9.09 2.17
CA PHE A 53 8.02 9.64 0.83
C PHE A 53 8.86 8.81 -0.15
N GLU A 54 10.10 8.49 0.25
CA GLU A 54 11.05 7.72 -0.54
C GLU A 54 10.50 6.34 -0.89
N TRP A 55 9.87 5.68 0.08
CA TRP A 55 9.26 4.37 -0.16
C TRP A 55 8.07 4.45 -1.13
N ALA A 56 7.30 5.54 -1.08
CA ALA A 56 6.23 5.76 -2.05
C ALA A 56 6.78 5.94 -3.48
N VAL A 57 7.89 6.67 -3.63
CA VAL A 57 8.57 6.83 -4.93
C VAL A 57 9.16 5.50 -5.41
N MET A 58 9.88 4.79 -4.56
CA MET A 58 10.51 3.52 -4.93
C MET A 58 9.48 2.46 -5.34
N ALA A 59 8.33 2.41 -4.66
CA ALA A 59 7.26 1.45 -4.96
C ALA A 59 6.73 1.59 -6.41
N ILE A 60 6.81 2.78 -7.00
CA ILE A 60 6.26 3.05 -8.34
C ILE A 60 7.34 3.32 -9.41
N ALA A 61 8.60 3.31 -9.03
CA ALA A 61 9.71 3.62 -9.96
C ALA A 61 9.72 2.73 -11.21
N GLY A 62 9.39 1.45 -11.06
CA GLY A 62 9.25 0.52 -12.18
C GLY A 62 8.16 0.93 -13.17
N TYR A 63 7.00 1.35 -12.67
CA TYR A 63 5.90 1.83 -13.52
C TYR A 63 6.28 3.12 -14.26
N MET A 64 6.93 4.07 -13.58
CA MET A 64 7.38 5.31 -14.21
C MET A 64 8.37 5.07 -15.35
N ARG A 65 9.26 4.10 -15.21
CA ARG A 65 10.19 3.71 -16.28
C ARG A 65 9.47 3.04 -17.45
N GLN A 66 8.39 2.31 -17.17
CA GLN A 66 7.64 1.57 -18.17
C GLN A 66 6.70 2.46 -18.99
N ASP A 67 5.95 3.36 -18.32
CA ASP A 67 4.87 4.14 -18.94
C ASP A 67 5.20 5.62 -19.16
N GLY A 68 6.28 6.14 -18.54
CA GLY A 68 6.71 7.54 -18.67
C GLY A 68 5.71 8.57 -18.13
N ARG A 69 4.62 8.14 -17.48
CA ARG A 69 3.55 9.04 -17.04
C ARG A 69 3.95 9.81 -15.78
N PRO A 70 3.65 11.14 -15.74
CA PRO A 70 3.96 11.96 -14.58
C PRO A 70 3.15 11.52 -13.36
N ARG A 71 3.83 11.47 -12.20
CA ARG A 71 3.25 11.10 -10.91
C ARG A 71 3.63 12.10 -9.84
N VAL A 72 2.80 12.11 -8.80
CA VAL A 72 3.02 12.90 -7.59
C VAL A 72 2.93 11.99 -6.37
N VAL A 73 3.59 12.37 -5.30
CA VAL A 73 3.39 11.78 -3.97
C VAL A 73 2.57 12.75 -3.14
N VAL A 74 1.48 12.25 -2.57
CA VAL A 74 0.57 13.01 -1.73
C VAL A 74 0.71 12.53 -0.29
N PRO A 75 1.01 13.43 0.68
CA PRO A 75 1.02 13.09 2.09
C PRO A 75 -0.42 12.95 2.61
N LEU A 76 -0.67 11.86 3.30
CA LEU A 76 -1.96 11.52 3.90
C LEU A 76 -1.80 11.38 5.42
N HIS A 77 -2.79 11.83 6.17
CA HIS A 77 -2.95 11.49 7.58
C HIS A 77 -3.96 10.35 7.69
N VAL A 78 -3.55 9.25 8.29
CA VAL A 78 -4.39 8.10 8.62
C VAL A 78 -4.73 8.16 10.09
N GLY A 79 -6.02 8.21 10.43
CA GLY A 79 -6.52 8.06 11.79
C GLY A 79 -6.28 6.64 12.31
N GLU A 80 -6.70 6.35 13.56
CA GLU A 80 -6.47 5.04 14.15
C GLU A 80 -7.09 3.93 13.29
N ALA A 81 -6.24 3.02 12.79
CA ALA A 81 -6.61 1.85 12.01
C ALA A 81 -6.15 0.56 12.72
N LEU A 82 -6.98 -0.46 12.70
CA LEU A 82 -6.66 -1.81 13.17
C LEU A 82 -6.19 -2.63 11.98
N VAL A 83 -4.90 -2.95 11.92
CA VAL A 83 -4.30 -3.61 10.75
C VAL A 83 -3.62 -4.93 11.13
N LEU A 84 -3.67 -5.89 10.22
CA LEU A 84 -2.85 -7.09 10.32
C LEU A 84 -1.41 -6.73 9.92
N ASP A 85 -0.47 -6.90 10.84
CA ASP A 85 0.95 -6.72 10.54
C ASP A 85 1.58 -8.06 10.15
N GLN A 86 1.97 -8.22 8.89
CA GLN A 86 2.61 -9.46 8.42
C GLN A 86 4.03 -9.67 8.97
N HIS A 87 4.56 -8.73 9.75
CA HIS A 87 5.80 -8.94 10.51
C HIS A 87 5.55 -9.65 11.85
N ASP A 88 4.32 -9.64 12.33
CA ASP A 88 3.92 -10.37 13.55
C ASP A 88 3.63 -11.84 13.20
N GLU A 89 4.60 -12.71 13.52
CA GLU A 89 4.50 -14.14 13.25
C GLU A 89 3.38 -14.81 14.03
N ASN A 90 3.13 -14.35 15.26
CA ASN A 90 2.07 -14.93 16.10
C ASN A 90 0.69 -14.58 15.54
N ALA A 91 0.46 -13.30 15.19
CA ALA A 91 -0.80 -12.88 14.59
C ALA A 91 -1.03 -13.60 13.24
N CYS A 92 -0.01 -13.72 12.40
CA CYS A 92 -0.09 -14.45 11.14
C CYS A 92 -0.43 -15.93 11.35
N SER A 93 0.26 -16.60 12.27
CA SER A 93 0.01 -18.03 12.57
C SER A 93 -1.40 -18.28 13.08
N GLN A 94 -1.89 -17.45 13.99
CA GLN A 94 -3.22 -17.61 14.60
C GLN A 94 -4.36 -17.36 13.61
N LEU A 95 -4.14 -16.48 12.63
CA LEU A 95 -5.10 -16.19 11.56
C LEU A 95 -4.96 -17.08 10.33
N GLY A 96 -3.95 -17.93 10.27
CA GLY A 96 -3.68 -18.77 9.09
C GLY A 96 -3.14 -17.98 7.90
N ILE A 97 -2.41 -16.87 8.15
CA ILE A 97 -1.76 -16.07 7.13
C ILE A 97 -0.42 -16.72 6.75
N ASP A 98 -0.27 -17.03 5.48
CA ASP A 98 1.03 -17.40 4.91
C ASP A 98 1.67 -16.16 4.28
N ARG A 99 2.71 -15.65 4.93
CA ARG A 99 3.41 -14.43 4.49
C ARG A 99 4.12 -14.60 3.15
N GLU A 100 4.52 -15.82 2.80
CA GLU A 100 5.21 -16.09 1.53
C GLU A 100 4.28 -15.86 0.33
N LEU A 101 2.98 -16.07 0.48
CA LEU A 101 1.99 -15.76 -0.56
C LEU A 101 1.98 -14.27 -0.93
N SER A 102 2.36 -13.37 -0.01
CA SER A 102 2.49 -11.94 -0.30
C SER A 102 3.78 -11.58 -1.04
N ASN A 103 4.76 -12.48 -1.09
CA ASN A 103 6.04 -12.27 -1.80
C ASN A 103 5.94 -12.60 -3.29
N GLU A 104 5.00 -13.43 -3.71
CA GLU A 104 4.82 -13.76 -5.12
C GLU A 104 4.42 -12.54 -5.97
N SER A 105 4.80 -12.58 -7.25
CA SER A 105 4.43 -11.51 -8.19
C SER A 105 2.95 -11.62 -8.56
N TRP A 106 2.14 -10.71 -8.05
CA TRP A 106 0.73 -10.62 -8.42
C TRP A 106 0.52 -10.34 -9.93
N GLN A 107 1.44 -9.57 -10.54
CA GLN A 107 1.41 -9.27 -11.98
C GLN A 107 1.64 -10.52 -12.81
N THR A 108 2.62 -11.34 -12.42
CA THR A 108 2.90 -12.62 -13.10
C THR A 108 1.70 -13.55 -12.97
N ALA A 109 1.13 -13.69 -11.78
CA ALA A 109 -0.04 -14.53 -11.57
C ALA A 109 -1.21 -14.10 -12.49
N LEU A 110 -1.53 -12.80 -12.55
CA LEU A 110 -2.59 -12.29 -13.43
C LEU A 110 -2.28 -12.51 -14.92
N SER A 111 -1.03 -12.32 -15.36
CA SER A 111 -0.63 -12.54 -16.75
C SER A 111 -0.76 -14.01 -17.18
N GLU A 112 -0.68 -14.92 -16.22
CA GLU A 112 -0.87 -16.38 -16.40
C GLU A 112 -2.34 -16.80 -16.20
N GLY A 113 -3.25 -15.88 -15.99
CA GLY A 113 -4.68 -16.17 -15.76
C GLY A 113 -4.97 -16.80 -14.39
N ARG A 114 -4.05 -16.65 -13.42
CA ARG A 114 -4.18 -17.17 -12.04
C ARG A 114 -4.52 -16.05 -11.07
N GLU A 115 -5.22 -16.39 -9.99
CA GLU A 115 -5.39 -15.47 -8.88
C GLU A 115 -4.04 -15.22 -8.17
N PRO A 116 -3.69 -13.95 -7.87
CA PRO A 116 -2.55 -13.63 -7.02
C PRO A 116 -2.66 -14.29 -5.64
N PRO A 117 -1.64 -15.04 -5.19
CA PRO A 117 -1.70 -15.70 -3.88
C PRO A 117 -1.88 -14.73 -2.71
N SER A 118 -1.39 -13.50 -2.83
CA SER A 118 -1.56 -12.43 -1.85
C SER A 118 -3.03 -12.05 -1.58
N TRP A 119 -3.96 -12.34 -2.50
CA TRP A 119 -5.40 -12.14 -2.26
C TRP A 119 -5.94 -13.03 -1.15
N HIS A 120 -5.38 -14.22 -0.99
CA HIS A 120 -5.76 -15.11 0.12
C HIS A 120 -5.51 -14.45 1.48
N ASN A 121 -4.32 -13.85 1.67
CA ASN A 121 -3.98 -13.12 2.89
C ASN A 121 -4.89 -11.90 3.10
N ALA A 122 -5.17 -11.15 2.03
CA ALA A 122 -6.09 -10.02 2.09
C ALA A 122 -7.51 -10.44 2.50
N ASP A 123 -7.99 -11.57 1.97
CA ASP A 123 -9.31 -12.12 2.29
C ASP A 123 -9.41 -12.55 3.75
N ILE A 124 -8.36 -13.19 4.28
CA ILE A 124 -8.30 -13.57 5.70
C ILE A 124 -8.35 -12.31 6.57
N ALA A 125 -7.51 -11.31 6.28
CA ALA A 125 -7.46 -10.06 7.03
C ALA A 125 -8.82 -9.33 7.01
N ARG A 126 -9.47 -9.22 5.82
CA ARG A 126 -10.81 -8.62 5.69
C ARG A 126 -11.86 -9.38 6.50
N ARG A 127 -11.91 -10.72 6.39
CA ARG A 127 -12.86 -11.55 7.15
C ARG A 127 -12.66 -11.46 8.65
N ALA A 128 -11.41 -11.31 9.10
CA ALA A 128 -11.08 -11.10 10.50
C ALA A 128 -11.41 -9.69 11.01
N GLY A 129 -11.83 -8.77 10.11
CA GLY A 129 -12.27 -7.43 10.48
C GLY A 129 -11.17 -6.37 10.47
N ALA A 130 -9.99 -6.66 9.93
CA ALA A 130 -8.91 -5.68 9.79
C ALA A 130 -9.33 -4.51 8.89
N ASP A 131 -8.88 -3.30 9.23
CA ASP A 131 -9.00 -2.13 8.37
C ASP A 131 -8.03 -2.18 7.20
N GLY A 132 -6.95 -2.95 7.34
CA GLY A 132 -5.91 -3.07 6.34
C GLY A 132 -4.85 -4.10 6.72
N ILE A 133 -3.78 -4.10 5.94
CA ILE A 133 -2.64 -5.01 6.09
C ILE A 133 -1.33 -4.23 5.93
N ILE A 134 -0.35 -4.52 6.79
CA ILE A 134 1.05 -4.10 6.61
C ILE A 134 1.79 -5.23 5.94
N ASP A 135 2.49 -4.93 4.84
CA ASP A 135 3.35 -5.88 4.15
C ASP A 135 4.79 -5.36 4.00
N ARG A 136 5.73 -6.29 3.85
CA ARG A 136 7.13 -5.96 3.58
C ARG A 136 7.28 -5.45 2.15
N SER A 137 8.07 -4.39 1.98
CA SER A 137 8.49 -3.98 0.65
C SER A 137 9.42 -5.04 0.05
N ARG A 138 9.15 -5.42 -1.21
CA ARG A 138 10.06 -6.31 -1.96
C ARG A 138 11.24 -5.57 -2.57
N LEU A 139 11.15 -4.25 -2.65
CA LEU A 139 12.16 -3.42 -3.30
C LEU A 139 13.08 -2.72 -2.29
N ILE A 140 12.65 -2.64 -1.02
CA ILE A 140 13.32 -1.83 -0.01
C ILE A 140 13.60 -2.72 1.21
N PRO A 141 14.87 -3.08 1.49
CA PRO A 141 15.21 -3.82 2.69
C PRO A 141 14.73 -3.08 3.95
N GLY A 142 13.96 -3.78 4.79
CA GLY A 142 13.35 -3.20 6.00
C GLY A 142 12.18 -2.25 5.74
N GLY A 143 11.86 -1.94 4.50
CA GLY A 143 10.71 -1.13 4.13
C GLY A 143 9.40 -1.89 4.24
N TRP A 144 8.31 -1.16 4.44
CA TRP A 144 6.96 -1.71 4.50
C TRP A 144 5.91 -0.73 3.98
N HIS A 145 4.74 -1.26 3.67
CA HIS A 145 3.62 -0.50 3.13
C HIS A 145 2.37 -0.78 3.96
N LEU A 146 1.52 0.24 4.11
CA LEU A 146 0.19 0.13 4.68
C LEU A 146 -0.84 0.12 3.55
N ASN A 147 -1.65 -0.93 3.51
CA ASN A 147 -2.69 -1.11 2.51
C ASN A 147 -4.03 -1.20 3.22
N LEU A 148 -4.84 -0.12 3.15
CA LEU A 148 -6.16 -0.07 3.80
C LEU A 148 -7.22 -0.67 2.88
N PHE A 149 -8.10 -1.49 3.44
CA PHE A 149 -9.25 -2.10 2.76
C PHE A 149 -10.53 -1.28 2.89
N ARG A 150 -10.57 -0.43 3.91
CA ARG A 150 -11.66 0.50 4.16
C ARG A 150 -11.12 1.78 4.80
N TRP A 151 -11.70 2.91 4.47
CA TRP A 151 -11.40 4.23 5.03
C TRP A 151 -12.57 5.18 4.76
N ASN A 152 -12.67 6.27 5.50
CA ASN A 152 -13.68 7.32 5.34
C ASN A 152 -15.12 6.81 5.22
N ARG A 153 -15.43 5.73 5.94
CA ARG A 153 -16.77 5.15 6.05
C ARG A 153 -17.03 4.68 7.47
N LEU A 154 -18.29 4.37 7.78
CA LEU A 154 -18.67 3.91 9.11
C LEU A 154 -17.77 2.77 9.58
N ALA A 155 -17.22 2.90 10.81
CA ALA A 155 -16.31 1.96 11.45
C ALA A 155 -14.99 1.73 10.70
N GLY A 156 -14.58 2.62 9.81
CA GLY A 156 -13.24 2.64 9.19
C GLY A 156 -12.41 3.83 9.69
N PRO A 157 -11.08 3.78 9.52
CA PRO A 157 -10.21 4.91 9.86
C PRO A 157 -10.52 6.11 8.97
N THR A 158 -10.32 7.30 9.50
CA THR A 158 -10.28 8.53 8.68
C THR A 158 -8.98 8.58 7.90
N VAL A 159 -9.04 9.08 6.67
CA VAL A 159 -7.86 9.38 5.86
C VAL A 159 -8.07 10.72 5.18
N ASP A 160 -7.13 11.64 5.42
CA ASP A 160 -7.19 12.99 4.91
C ASP A 160 -5.88 13.39 4.23
N VAL A 161 -5.95 14.24 3.21
CA VAL A 161 -4.76 14.86 2.61
C VAL A 161 -4.19 15.86 3.61
N CYS A 162 -2.92 15.72 3.99
CA CYS A 162 -2.30 16.55 5.03
C CYS A 162 -1.12 17.40 4.53
N GLY A 163 -1.02 17.62 3.22
CA GLY A 163 -0.02 18.49 2.62
C GLY A 163 -0.12 18.51 1.10
N PRO A 164 0.63 19.40 0.43
CA PRO A 164 0.60 19.52 -1.01
C PRO A 164 1.17 18.28 -1.71
N PRO A 165 0.70 17.95 -2.92
CA PRO A 165 1.31 16.92 -3.75
C PRO A 165 2.72 17.34 -4.18
N VAL A 166 3.66 16.41 -4.17
CA VAL A 166 5.06 16.63 -4.57
C VAL A 166 5.31 15.87 -5.87
N PRO A 167 5.64 16.56 -6.97
CA PRO A 167 5.99 15.91 -8.23
C PRO A 167 7.20 14.99 -8.10
N ILE A 168 7.18 13.87 -8.82
CA ILE A 168 8.31 12.95 -8.90
C ILE A 168 9.05 13.22 -10.20
N GLU A 169 10.34 13.58 -10.11
CA GLU A 169 11.21 13.77 -11.26
C GLU A 169 12.08 12.51 -11.48
N LEU A 170 11.99 11.92 -12.66
CA LEU A 170 12.81 10.75 -13.02
C LEU A 170 14.32 11.05 -13.00
N SER A 171 14.71 12.31 -13.26
CA SER A 171 16.10 12.77 -13.20
C SER A 171 16.70 12.78 -11.79
N SER A 172 15.87 12.71 -10.75
CA SER A 172 16.34 12.60 -9.35
C SER A 172 16.63 11.17 -8.92
N MET A 173 16.39 10.20 -9.79
CA MET A 173 16.63 8.78 -9.52
C MET A 173 17.94 8.36 -10.16
N ASP A 174 18.95 7.99 -9.34
CA ASP A 174 20.15 7.27 -9.76
C ASP A 174 19.75 6.04 -10.61
N PRO A 175 20.50 5.67 -11.68
CA PRO A 175 20.27 4.44 -12.44
C PRO A 175 20.19 3.17 -11.57
N PHE A 176 20.70 3.19 -10.34
CA PHE A 176 20.58 2.11 -9.35
C PHE A 176 19.46 2.31 -8.33
N GLY A 177 18.65 3.38 -8.45
CA GLY A 177 17.52 3.65 -7.56
C GLY A 177 17.87 4.26 -6.21
N VAL A 178 19.07 4.81 -6.04
CA VAL A 178 19.50 5.53 -4.83
C VAL A 178 19.18 7.01 -4.99
N PHE A 179 18.53 7.60 -3.97
CA PHE A 179 18.17 9.03 -3.96
C PHE A 179 19.40 9.93 -3.84
N ASP A 180 19.47 10.97 -4.66
CA ASP A 180 20.36 12.10 -4.41
C ASP A 180 19.74 13.03 -3.36
N HIS A 181 20.12 12.84 -2.10
CA HIS A 181 19.67 13.65 -0.96
C HIS A 181 19.95 15.15 -1.06
N LYS A 182 20.70 15.61 -2.07
CA LYS A 182 21.08 17.03 -2.23
C LYS A 182 19.99 17.88 -2.92
N ARG A 183 18.93 17.28 -3.44
CA ARG A 183 17.89 18.00 -4.21
C ARG A 183 16.50 18.02 -3.55
N MET A 184 16.38 17.68 -2.27
CA MET A 184 15.11 17.85 -1.58
C MET A 184 14.88 19.32 -1.19
N PRO A 185 13.71 19.91 -1.49
CA PRO A 185 13.32 21.18 -0.92
C PRO A 185 13.20 21.05 0.59
N ARG A 186 13.77 22.02 1.32
CA ARG A 186 13.70 22.12 2.79
C ARG A 186 12.28 22.45 3.27
#